data_a5ee8fdf60135b21ac728beb2eb07dc1
#
_entry.id   a5ee8fdf60135b21ac728beb2eb07dc1
#
_cell.length_a   1.000
_cell.length_b   1.000
_cell.length_c   1.000
_cell.angle_alpha   90.00
_cell.angle_beta   90.00
_cell.angle_gamma   90.00
#
_symmetry.space_group_name_H-M   'P 1'
#
loop_
_entity.id
_entity.type
_entity.pdbx_description
1 polymer ?
#
loop_
_entity_poly.entity_id
_entity_poly.type
_entity_poly.pdbx_seq_one_letter_code
_entity_poly.pdbx_strand_id
1 'polypeptide(L)'
;AWTLYNGNPGVCLVTAGPGFTNALTGVVNASQENAPVVIISGASPIKDKGLGALQEINQTDMIKSTVKWSATCFDVKRIPEYLSTAFRQAVSGRPGPVFLELPPDILNVASEEAGINWPTRGGITPKPGPDPALIRPAAELINNSERPFIIAGSGVGASACDAELAAFIEQTGIPFALINTARGMLPDDHPMSLWDGGLMGILTGFSQADLIIALGVRFNWLLMFGQAFPQAKLVRVDIDSSEIDRNRTADVGIVGDAGLTLAALTKAVETKDHTAWRASLTEAYLPAIQGEIDARENPSDPIHPARMMTRVREVIGDDAIYVIDGGDTSYFGATTFRATEKGGVIGAAGGPVSYTHLTLPTKCRAGGGGGGGG
;
A
#
# COMPACT_ATOMS: atom_id res chain seq x y z
N ALA A 1 4.27 5.27 -7.23
CA ALA A 1 5.07 4.11 -7.65
C ALA A 1 6.40 4.02 -6.90
N TRP A 2 7.32 5.02 -7.00
CA TRP A 2 8.63 4.99 -6.33
C TRP A 2 8.56 4.61 -4.85
N THR A 3 7.69 5.27 -4.11
CA THR A 3 7.50 5.06 -2.67
C THR A 3 7.01 3.64 -2.34
N LEU A 4 6.06 3.14 -3.12
CA LEU A 4 5.49 1.81 -2.92
C LEU A 4 6.51 0.71 -3.23
N TYR A 5 7.39 0.94 -4.20
CA TYR A 5 8.45 0.01 -4.56
C TYR A 5 9.59 -0.01 -3.55
N ASN A 6 10.12 1.18 -3.17
CA ASN A 6 11.33 1.28 -2.33
C ASN A 6 11.03 1.35 -0.83
N GLY A 7 9.78 1.56 -0.42
CA GLY A 7 9.40 1.76 0.99
C GLY A 7 9.86 3.12 1.59
N ASN A 8 10.53 3.97 0.80
CA ASN A 8 10.99 5.28 1.23
C ASN A 8 10.03 6.39 0.80
N PRO A 9 9.93 7.51 1.54
CA PRO A 9 9.13 8.65 1.09
C PRO A 9 9.58 9.19 -0.26
N GLY A 10 8.62 9.37 -1.17
CA GLY A 10 8.86 10.03 -2.45
C GLY A 10 8.91 11.55 -2.27
N VAL A 11 9.61 12.24 -3.17
CA VAL A 11 9.62 13.70 -3.22
C VAL A 11 9.16 14.16 -4.60
N CYS A 12 8.21 15.09 -4.63
CA CYS A 12 7.68 15.69 -5.84
C CYS A 12 7.83 17.22 -5.74
N LEU A 13 8.54 17.81 -6.69
CA LEU A 13 8.68 19.27 -6.79
C LEU A 13 7.84 19.79 -7.97
N VAL A 14 7.07 20.83 -7.73
CA VAL A 14 6.22 21.45 -8.75
C VAL A 14 6.34 22.98 -8.68
N THR A 15 6.10 23.63 -9.81
CA THR A 15 5.94 25.08 -9.80
C THR A 15 4.59 25.48 -9.22
N ALA A 16 4.46 26.74 -8.84
CA ALA A 16 3.21 27.32 -8.34
C ALA A 16 2.07 27.23 -9.36
N GLY A 17 0.85 27.38 -8.88
CA GLY A 17 -0.35 27.49 -9.71
C GLY A 17 -0.60 26.24 -10.57
N PRO A 18 -0.45 26.32 -11.90
CA PRO A 18 -0.76 25.20 -12.79
C PRO A 18 0.11 23.98 -12.58
N GLY A 19 1.37 24.11 -12.13
CA GLY A 19 2.20 22.96 -11.78
C GLY A 19 1.63 22.19 -10.59
N PHE A 20 1.20 22.92 -9.57
CA PHE A 20 0.51 22.34 -8.42
C PHE A 20 -0.82 21.67 -8.81
N THR A 21 -1.69 22.37 -9.58
CA THR A 21 -3.00 21.80 -9.93
C THR A 21 -2.88 20.56 -10.81
N ASN A 22 -1.89 20.49 -11.70
CA ASN A 22 -1.62 19.29 -12.49
C ASN A 22 -1.17 18.10 -11.64
N ALA A 23 -0.55 18.33 -10.49
CA ALA A 23 -0.14 17.27 -9.57
C ALA A 23 -1.28 16.73 -8.71
N LEU A 24 -2.41 17.45 -8.55
CA LEU A 24 -3.48 17.10 -7.60
C LEU A 24 -4.02 15.68 -7.79
N THR A 25 -4.25 15.23 -9.02
CA THR A 25 -4.72 13.86 -9.27
C THR A 25 -3.73 12.83 -8.71
N GLY A 26 -2.43 13.03 -8.92
CA GLY A 26 -1.39 12.16 -8.35
C GLY A 26 -1.34 12.20 -6.81
N VAL A 27 -1.60 13.37 -6.22
CA VAL A 27 -1.67 13.52 -4.75
C VAL A 27 -2.89 12.80 -4.18
N VAL A 28 -4.06 12.92 -4.82
CA VAL A 28 -5.27 12.17 -4.43
C VAL A 28 -5.01 10.68 -4.49
N ASN A 29 -4.38 10.19 -5.57
CA ASN A 29 -4.01 8.78 -5.67
C ASN A 29 -3.03 8.36 -4.57
N ALA A 30 -1.99 9.15 -4.29
CA ALA A 30 -1.05 8.88 -3.20
C ALA A 30 -1.76 8.81 -1.83
N SER A 31 -2.77 9.64 -1.60
CA SER A 31 -3.60 9.61 -0.39
C SER A 31 -4.41 8.33 -0.30
N GLN A 32 -5.03 7.89 -1.39
CA GLN A 32 -5.81 6.64 -1.41
C GLN A 32 -4.94 5.39 -1.20
N GLU A 33 -3.73 5.40 -1.77
CA GLU A 33 -2.77 4.28 -1.64
C GLU A 33 -1.93 4.33 -0.36
N ASN A 34 -2.13 5.34 0.50
CA ASN A 34 -1.30 5.59 1.70
C ASN A 34 0.20 5.71 1.36
N ALA A 35 0.50 6.29 0.20
CA ALA A 35 1.87 6.48 -0.25
C ALA A 35 2.49 7.72 0.40
N PRO A 36 3.58 7.60 1.19
CA PRO A 36 4.24 8.74 1.80
C PRO A 36 4.98 9.56 0.72
N VAL A 37 4.40 10.69 0.32
CA VAL A 37 4.99 11.60 -0.66
C VAL A 37 5.07 13.00 -0.08
N VAL A 38 6.26 13.61 -0.15
CA VAL A 38 6.48 15.00 0.21
C VAL A 38 6.36 15.84 -1.07
N ILE A 39 5.27 16.60 -1.18
CA ILE A 39 5.03 17.52 -2.30
C ILE A 39 5.57 18.89 -1.89
N ILE A 40 6.49 19.42 -2.66
CA ILE A 40 7.07 20.76 -2.47
C ILE A 40 6.64 21.61 -3.67
N SER A 41 5.96 22.73 -3.40
CA SER A 41 5.52 23.66 -4.42
C SER A 41 6.11 25.04 -4.19
N GLY A 42 6.45 25.75 -5.28
CA GLY A 42 6.57 27.19 -5.22
C GLY A 42 5.23 27.86 -4.91
N ALA A 43 5.25 29.16 -4.66
CA ALA A 43 4.09 29.99 -4.46
C ALA A 43 4.32 31.39 -5.07
N SER A 44 3.30 32.22 -5.11
CA SER A 44 3.49 33.68 -5.32
C SER A 44 4.24 34.29 -4.13
N PRO A 45 5.00 35.40 -4.34
CA PRO A 45 5.66 36.10 -3.25
C PRO A 45 4.68 36.48 -2.13
N ILE A 46 5.08 36.33 -0.89
CA ILE A 46 4.23 36.64 0.28
C ILE A 46 3.79 38.11 0.25
N LYS A 47 4.71 39.01 -0.13
CA LYS A 47 4.44 40.46 -0.23
C LYS A 47 3.41 40.83 -1.31
N ASP A 48 3.26 40.00 -2.34
CA ASP A 48 2.37 40.25 -3.49
C ASP A 48 1.04 39.46 -3.37
N LYS A 49 0.83 38.76 -2.27
CA LYS A 49 -0.37 37.94 -2.06
C LYS A 49 -1.63 38.79 -2.02
N GLY A 50 -2.61 38.40 -2.85
CA GLY A 50 -3.88 39.14 -3.03
C GLY A 50 -3.82 40.27 -4.05
N LEU A 51 -2.65 40.50 -4.69
CA LEU A 51 -2.49 41.51 -5.72
C LEU A 51 -2.64 40.96 -7.17
N GLY A 52 -2.92 39.67 -7.31
CA GLY A 52 -2.98 39.00 -8.61
C GLY A 52 -1.59 38.67 -9.16
N ALA A 53 -0.69 38.22 -8.30
CA ALA A 53 0.66 37.81 -8.68
C ALA A 53 0.65 36.62 -9.64
N LEU A 54 1.74 36.44 -10.40
CA LEU A 54 1.88 35.33 -11.34
C LEU A 54 1.61 33.99 -10.65
N GLN A 55 0.68 33.19 -11.22
CA GLN A 55 0.32 31.87 -10.74
C GLN A 55 -0.24 31.84 -9.30
N GLU A 56 -0.73 32.95 -8.82
CA GLU A 56 -1.31 33.02 -7.47
C GLU A 56 -2.62 32.22 -7.41
N ILE A 57 -2.63 31.21 -6.54
CA ILE A 57 -3.81 30.46 -6.11
C ILE A 57 -3.62 30.03 -4.65
N ASN A 58 -4.70 29.73 -3.95
CA ASN A 58 -4.63 29.25 -2.57
C ASN A 58 -4.36 27.74 -2.53
N GLN A 59 -3.12 27.34 -2.80
CA GLN A 59 -2.70 25.93 -2.91
C GLN A 59 -2.90 25.16 -1.60
N THR A 60 -2.56 25.78 -0.47
CA THR A 60 -2.63 25.14 0.83
C THR A 60 -4.07 24.77 1.21
N ASP A 61 -5.05 25.64 0.97
CA ASP A 61 -6.45 25.33 1.25
C ASP A 61 -7.02 24.31 0.26
N MET A 62 -6.63 24.40 -1.02
CA MET A 62 -7.07 23.42 -2.03
C MET A 62 -6.65 21.98 -1.70
N ILE A 63 -5.46 21.79 -1.12
CA ILE A 63 -4.91 20.46 -0.88
C ILE A 63 -5.18 19.91 0.53
N LYS A 64 -5.55 20.77 1.46
CA LYS A 64 -5.66 20.48 2.89
C LYS A 64 -6.51 19.24 3.23
N SER A 65 -7.58 19.00 2.49
CA SER A 65 -8.46 17.84 2.70
C SER A 65 -7.89 16.52 2.17
N THR A 66 -6.82 16.58 1.38
CA THR A 66 -6.27 15.43 0.66
C THR A 66 -4.96 14.92 1.28
N VAL A 67 -4.24 15.80 1.97
CA VAL A 67 -2.93 15.47 2.55
C VAL A 67 -2.99 15.37 4.06
N LYS A 68 -2.06 14.64 4.64
CA LYS A 68 -1.95 14.48 6.11
C LYS A 68 -1.51 15.76 6.81
N TRP A 69 -0.71 16.58 6.12
CA TRP A 69 -0.17 17.82 6.64
C TRP A 69 0.12 18.77 5.48
N SER A 70 -0.17 20.04 5.69
CA SER A 70 0.15 21.10 4.73
C SER A 70 0.63 22.34 5.48
N ALA A 71 1.64 23.01 4.95
CA ALA A 71 2.15 24.26 5.50
C ALA A 71 2.81 25.12 4.45
N THR A 72 2.87 26.45 4.73
CA THR A 72 3.71 27.41 4.03
C THR A 72 4.88 27.79 4.94
N CYS A 73 6.10 27.75 4.45
CA CYS A 73 7.28 28.22 5.20
C CYS A 73 7.41 29.73 5.04
N PHE A 74 7.51 30.44 6.17
CA PHE A 74 7.62 31.90 6.23
C PHE A 74 9.01 32.41 6.72
N ASP A 75 9.95 31.49 6.97
CA ASP A 75 11.28 31.84 7.45
C ASP A 75 12.33 30.89 6.85
N VAL A 76 13.31 31.45 6.17
CA VAL A 76 14.39 30.69 5.53
C VAL A 76 15.15 29.80 6.54
N LYS A 77 15.34 30.27 7.78
CA LYS A 77 16.04 29.51 8.83
C LYS A 77 15.29 28.28 9.29
N ARG A 78 13.98 28.23 9.02
CA ARG A 78 13.10 27.11 9.40
C ARG A 78 12.86 26.10 8.28
N ILE A 79 13.38 26.30 7.09
CA ILE A 79 13.24 25.33 5.99
C ILE A 79 13.62 23.91 6.41
N PRO A 80 14.77 23.65 7.07
CA PRO A 80 15.13 22.31 7.52
C PRO A 80 14.14 21.71 8.53
N GLU A 81 13.58 22.52 9.45
CA GLU A 81 12.54 22.10 10.39
C GLU A 81 11.25 21.68 9.67
N TYR A 82 10.78 22.49 8.68
CA TYR A 82 9.59 22.17 7.89
C TYR A 82 9.78 20.91 7.06
N LEU A 83 10.94 20.74 6.42
CA LEU A 83 11.26 19.51 5.68
C LEU A 83 11.27 18.29 6.59
N SER A 84 11.98 18.36 7.73
CA SER A 84 12.00 17.27 8.71
C SER A 84 10.58 16.92 9.20
N THR A 85 9.75 17.93 9.44
CA THR A 85 8.36 17.73 9.83
C THR A 85 7.55 17.08 8.71
N ALA A 86 7.71 17.53 7.46
CA ALA A 86 7.05 16.96 6.30
C ALA A 86 7.37 15.46 6.15
N PHE A 87 8.63 15.08 6.18
CA PHE A 87 9.04 13.67 6.10
C PHE A 87 8.47 12.85 7.26
N ARG A 88 8.56 13.34 8.49
CA ARG A 88 8.02 12.66 9.66
C ARG A 88 6.50 12.49 9.57
N GLN A 89 5.77 13.52 9.15
CA GLN A 89 4.30 13.46 8.97
C GLN A 89 3.91 12.49 7.84
N ALA A 90 4.69 12.43 6.76
CA ALA A 90 4.40 11.53 5.66
C ALA A 90 4.41 10.05 6.08
N VAL A 91 5.33 9.65 6.97
CA VAL A 91 5.53 8.24 7.36
C VAL A 91 4.92 7.85 8.70
N SER A 92 4.55 8.81 9.57
CA SER A 92 4.03 8.48 10.91
C SER A 92 2.58 7.98 10.88
N GLY A 93 2.27 6.99 11.72
CA GLY A 93 0.95 6.36 11.76
C GLY A 93 0.60 5.78 10.40
N ARG A 94 -0.60 6.03 9.91
CA ARG A 94 -1.00 5.68 8.53
C ARG A 94 -0.22 6.59 7.56
N PRO A 95 0.64 6.04 6.67
CA PRO A 95 1.41 6.85 5.74
C PRO A 95 0.51 7.61 4.74
N GLY A 96 1.05 8.67 4.14
CA GLY A 96 0.32 9.42 3.12
C GLY A 96 1.05 10.69 2.69
N PRO A 97 0.51 11.39 1.67
CA PRO A 97 1.11 12.59 1.14
C PRO A 97 1.05 13.76 2.10
N VAL A 98 2.04 14.65 2.01
CA VAL A 98 2.14 15.93 2.72
C VAL A 98 2.53 17.03 1.75
N PHE A 99 2.21 18.26 2.07
CA PHE A 99 2.44 19.42 1.21
C PHE A 99 3.22 20.52 1.93
N LEU A 100 4.29 21.01 1.28
CA LEU A 100 5.07 22.14 1.75
C LEU A 100 5.16 23.20 0.65
N GLU A 101 4.73 24.40 0.98
CA GLU A 101 4.79 25.57 0.09
C GLU A 101 5.99 26.43 0.48
N LEU A 102 6.83 26.76 -0.53
CA LEU A 102 8.04 27.59 -0.38
C LEU A 102 7.94 28.82 -1.29
N PRO A 103 7.53 29.99 -0.75
CA PRO A 103 7.47 31.22 -1.51
C PRO A 103 8.87 31.72 -1.94
N PRO A 104 9.00 32.42 -3.08
CA PRO A 104 10.31 32.85 -3.60
C PRO A 104 11.00 33.91 -2.73
N ASP A 105 10.26 34.72 -1.98
CA ASP A 105 10.82 35.65 -1.01
C ASP A 105 11.45 34.96 0.22
N ILE A 106 11.17 33.68 0.42
CA ILE A 106 11.89 32.83 1.40
C ILE A 106 13.09 32.13 0.74
N LEU A 107 12.94 31.63 -0.49
CA LEU A 107 14.00 30.90 -1.20
C LEU A 107 15.16 31.81 -1.65
N ASN A 108 14.90 33.09 -1.91
CA ASN A 108 15.88 34.06 -2.42
C ASN A 108 16.56 34.88 -1.31
N VAL A 109 16.29 34.60 -0.04
CA VAL A 109 16.93 35.29 1.09
C VAL A 109 18.22 34.57 1.48
N ALA A 110 19.29 35.32 1.53
CA ALA A 110 20.56 34.85 2.13
C ALA A 110 20.40 34.78 3.65
N SER A 111 20.88 33.71 4.26
CA SER A 111 20.90 33.53 5.71
C SER A 111 22.23 32.94 6.16
N GLU A 112 22.70 33.39 7.33
CA GLU A 112 23.86 32.78 7.97
C GLU A 112 23.51 31.39 8.51
N GLU A 113 24.33 30.40 8.20
CA GLU A 113 24.12 28.99 8.60
C GLU A 113 24.13 28.83 10.13
N ALA A 114 24.94 29.63 10.84
CA ALA A 114 25.06 29.59 12.30
C ALA A 114 23.72 29.84 13.05
N GLY A 115 22.72 30.44 12.38
CA GLY A 115 21.37 30.65 12.94
C GLY A 115 20.34 29.57 12.59
N ILE A 116 20.74 28.53 11.86
CA ILE A 116 19.84 27.48 11.39
C ILE A 116 19.87 26.31 12.37
N ASN A 117 18.69 25.92 12.83
CA ASN A 117 18.54 24.71 13.63
C ASN A 117 18.39 23.49 12.70
N TRP A 118 19.48 22.75 12.53
CA TRP A 118 19.47 21.52 11.71
C TRP A 118 18.91 20.35 12.51
N PRO A 119 17.84 19.69 12.02
CA PRO A 119 17.31 18.50 12.68
C PRO A 119 18.35 17.38 12.72
N THR A 120 18.61 16.85 13.91
CA THR A 120 19.63 15.80 14.13
C THR A 120 19.12 14.39 13.81
N ARG A 121 17.79 14.21 13.71
CA ARG A 121 17.14 12.95 13.38
C ARG A 121 16.27 13.14 12.14
N GLY A 122 16.69 12.57 11.02
CA GLY A 122 15.87 12.52 9.81
C GLY A 122 14.80 11.43 9.91
N GLY A 123 13.52 11.80 9.89
CA GLY A 123 12.40 10.94 9.49
C GLY A 123 12.12 9.64 10.25
N ILE A 124 12.92 9.22 11.22
CA ILE A 124 12.65 7.98 11.96
C ILE A 124 11.50 8.23 12.94
N THR A 125 10.37 7.58 12.66
CA THR A 125 9.20 7.62 13.52
C THR A 125 9.10 6.30 14.28
N PRO A 126 8.96 6.33 15.63
CA PRO A 126 8.71 5.12 16.39
C PRO A 126 7.41 4.47 15.95
N LYS A 127 7.44 3.14 15.80
CA LYS A 127 6.25 2.35 15.49
C LYS A 127 5.47 2.08 16.78
N PRO A 128 4.13 2.30 16.82
CA PRO A 128 3.33 1.97 17.98
C PRO A 128 3.20 0.46 18.11
N GLY A 129 3.49 -0.09 19.29
CA GLY A 129 3.24 -1.50 19.59
C GLY A 129 1.74 -1.75 19.85
N PRO A 130 1.27 -3.00 19.75
CA PRO A 130 -0.08 -3.37 20.14
C PRO A 130 -0.27 -3.24 21.66
N ASP A 131 -1.52 -3.05 22.10
CA ASP A 131 -1.86 -3.23 23.52
C ASP A 131 -1.65 -4.70 23.92
N PRO A 132 -0.75 -5.00 24.88
CA PRO A 132 -0.47 -6.38 25.29
C PRO A 132 -1.71 -7.14 25.81
N ALA A 133 -2.69 -6.43 26.34
CA ALA A 133 -3.93 -7.03 26.85
C ALA A 133 -4.80 -7.64 25.74
N LEU A 134 -4.64 -7.20 24.48
CA LEU A 134 -5.40 -7.68 23.33
C LEU A 134 -4.73 -8.86 22.60
N ILE A 135 -3.46 -9.12 22.86
CA ILE A 135 -2.72 -10.21 22.20
C ILE A 135 -3.27 -11.58 22.60
N ARG A 136 -3.50 -11.80 23.89
CA ARG A 136 -4.04 -13.08 24.37
C ARG A 136 -5.44 -13.37 23.83
N PRO A 137 -6.44 -12.48 23.91
CA PRO A 137 -7.76 -12.71 23.29
C PRO A 137 -7.69 -13.00 21.78
N ALA A 138 -6.83 -12.30 21.04
CA ALA A 138 -6.65 -12.56 19.62
C ALA A 138 -6.04 -13.96 19.37
N ALA A 139 -5.00 -14.34 20.13
CA ALA A 139 -4.39 -15.66 20.03
C ALA A 139 -5.38 -16.79 20.38
N GLU A 140 -6.23 -16.59 21.38
CA GLU A 140 -7.29 -17.56 21.74
C GLU A 140 -8.29 -17.75 20.59
N LEU A 141 -8.70 -16.67 19.88
CA LEU A 141 -9.55 -16.78 18.69
C LEU A 141 -8.85 -17.56 17.58
N ILE A 142 -7.57 -17.26 17.33
CA ILE A 142 -6.77 -17.95 16.30
C ILE A 142 -6.59 -19.44 16.63
N ASN A 143 -6.24 -19.74 17.87
CA ASN A 143 -6.02 -21.11 18.30
C ASN A 143 -7.30 -21.97 18.29
N ASN A 144 -8.47 -21.37 18.48
CA ASN A 144 -9.75 -22.09 18.48
C ASN A 144 -10.44 -22.14 17.10
N SER A 145 -9.89 -21.50 16.08
CA SER A 145 -10.43 -21.53 14.74
C SER A 145 -10.04 -22.81 14.01
N GLU A 146 -10.98 -23.37 13.26
CA GLU A 146 -10.78 -24.52 12.38
C GLU A 146 -10.52 -24.12 10.93
N ARG A 147 -11.06 -22.97 10.54
CA ARG A 147 -11.01 -22.46 9.17
C ARG A 147 -10.61 -20.97 9.13
N PRO A 148 -9.43 -20.64 9.70
CA PRO A 148 -8.98 -19.26 9.70
C PRO A 148 -8.51 -18.83 8.30
N PHE A 149 -8.64 -17.52 8.01
CA PHE A 149 -8.13 -16.92 6.76
C PHE A 149 -7.51 -15.56 7.04
N ILE A 150 -6.30 -15.32 6.50
CA ILE A 150 -5.60 -14.04 6.60
C ILE A 150 -5.85 -13.21 5.35
N ILE A 151 -6.26 -11.95 5.54
CA ILE A 151 -6.22 -10.92 4.50
C ILE A 151 -5.31 -9.78 4.94
N ALA A 152 -4.25 -9.52 4.18
CA ALA A 152 -3.27 -8.48 4.49
C ALA A 152 -3.20 -7.44 3.38
N GLY A 153 -3.17 -6.17 3.78
CA GLY A 153 -3.21 -5.03 2.86
C GLY A 153 -2.06 -4.05 3.04
N SER A 154 -2.27 -2.82 2.59
CA SER A 154 -1.24 -1.78 2.52
C SER A 154 -0.54 -1.48 3.86
N GLY A 155 -1.19 -1.70 5.00
CA GLY A 155 -0.58 -1.51 6.31
C GLY A 155 0.58 -2.47 6.58
N VAL A 156 0.47 -3.73 6.13
CA VAL A 156 1.56 -4.72 6.21
C VAL A 156 2.71 -4.30 5.29
N GLY A 157 2.40 -3.89 4.05
CA GLY A 157 3.38 -3.35 3.12
C GLY A 157 4.13 -2.12 3.66
N ALA A 158 3.42 -1.22 4.33
CA ALA A 158 4.01 -0.02 4.95
C ALA A 158 4.86 -0.35 6.19
N SER A 159 4.48 -1.38 6.94
CA SER A 159 5.26 -1.86 8.08
C SER A 159 6.57 -2.55 7.66
N ALA A 160 6.70 -3.02 6.40
CA ALA A 160 7.84 -3.77 5.89
C ALA A 160 8.17 -4.97 6.80
N CYS A 161 7.17 -5.78 7.11
CA CYS A 161 7.25 -6.86 8.08
C CYS A 161 7.16 -8.25 7.42
N ASP A 162 7.91 -8.43 6.34
CA ASP A 162 7.91 -9.65 5.54
C ASP A 162 8.32 -10.87 6.37
N ALA A 163 9.36 -10.71 7.20
CA ALA A 163 9.86 -11.79 8.05
C ALA A 163 8.86 -12.18 9.16
N GLU A 164 8.21 -11.22 9.79
CA GLU A 164 7.20 -11.45 10.82
C GLU A 164 5.94 -12.09 10.23
N LEU A 165 5.54 -11.67 9.01
CA LEU A 165 4.42 -12.27 8.30
C LEU A 165 4.73 -13.72 7.91
N ALA A 166 5.92 -13.99 7.36
CA ALA A 166 6.37 -15.32 7.02
C ALA A 166 6.37 -16.24 8.25
N ALA A 167 7.01 -15.80 9.35
CA ALA A 167 7.09 -16.59 10.58
C ALA A 167 5.69 -16.91 11.15
N PHE A 168 4.75 -15.94 11.09
CA PHE A 168 3.38 -16.16 11.55
C PHE A 168 2.64 -17.18 10.68
N ILE A 169 2.77 -17.10 9.36
CA ILE A 169 2.13 -18.02 8.41
C ILE A 169 2.74 -19.41 8.51
N GLU A 170 4.08 -19.52 8.58
CA GLU A 170 4.76 -20.80 8.73
C GLU A 170 4.38 -21.51 10.04
N GLN A 171 4.26 -20.78 11.15
CA GLN A 171 3.87 -21.35 12.42
C GLN A 171 2.41 -21.78 12.44
N THR A 172 1.51 -20.98 11.87
CA THR A 172 0.07 -21.24 11.96
C THR A 172 -0.48 -22.08 10.82
N GLY A 173 0.20 -22.14 9.67
CA GLY A 173 -0.28 -22.79 8.45
C GLY A 173 -1.57 -22.19 7.88
N ILE A 174 -1.93 -20.96 8.23
CA ILE A 174 -3.20 -20.33 7.84
C ILE A 174 -3.15 -19.89 6.37
N PRO A 175 -4.14 -20.26 5.53
CA PRO A 175 -4.27 -19.73 4.19
C PRO A 175 -4.40 -18.21 4.18
N PHE A 176 -3.80 -17.55 3.18
CA PHE A 176 -3.76 -16.10 3.12
C PHE A 176 -3.96 -15.52 1.71
N ALA A 177 -4.33 -14.25 1.67
CA ALA A 177 -4.22 -13.42 0.49
C ALA A 177 -3.58 -12.06 0.83
N LEU A 178 -2.63 -11.64 0.02
CA LEU A 178 -1.97 -10.34 0.11
C LEU A 178 -2.51 -9.45 -1.00
N ILE A 179 -3.04 -8.29 -0.64
CA ILE A 179 -3.62 -7.34 -1.60
C ILE A 179 -2.90 -6.00 -1.56
N ASN A 180 -3.05 -5.23 -2.62
CA ASN A 180 -2.44 -3.91 -2.76
C ASN A 180 -0.91 -3.97 -2.58
N THR A 181 -0.34 -3.10 -1.75
CA THR A 181 1.11 -3.02 -1.52
C THR A 181 1.69 -4.12 -0.62
N ALA A 182 0.85 -5.00 -0.07
CA ALA A 182 1.32 -6.21 0.60
C ALA A 182 1.65 -7.34 -0.40
N ARG A 183 1.09 -7.28 -1.61
CA ARG A 183 1.32 -8.31 -2.61
C ARG A 183 2.81 -8.41 -2.96
N GLY A 184 3.34 -9.62 -2.93
CA GLY A 184 4.77 -9.91 -3.13
C GLY A 184 5.63 -9.84 -1.85
N MET A 185 5.08 -9.51 -0.68
CA MET A 185 5.80 -9.68 0.60
C MET A 185 6.04 -11.15 0.92
N LEU A 186 5.12 -12.00 0.50
CA LEU A 186 5.34 -13.42 0.26
C LEU A 186 4.98 -13.70 -1.19
N PRO A 187 5.65 -14.66 -1.85
CA PRO A 187 5.36 -14.98 -3.25
C PRO A 187 3.91 -15.43 -3.45
N ASP A 188 3.31 -15.05 -4.56
CA ASP A 188 1.95 -15.48 -4.89
C ASP A 188 1.80 -17.01 -5.05
N ASP A 189 2.89 -17.72 -5.35
CA ASP A 189 2.95 -19.18 -5.44
C ASP A 189 3.30 -19.88 -4.12
N HIS A 190 3.31 -19.16 -3.00
CA HIS A 190 3.46 -19.77 -1.69
C HIS A 190 2.35 -20.82 -1.44
N PRO A 191 2.65 -22.01 -0.86
CA PRO A 191 1.67 -23.10 -0.71
C PRO A 191 0.36 -22.71 -0.01
N MET A 192 0.41 -21.73 0.89
CA MET A 192 -0.77 -21.26 1.63
C MET A 192 -1.44 -20.03 0.99
N SER A 193 -0.88 -19.49 -0.11
CA SER A 193 -1.47 -18.36 -0.84
C SER A 193 -2.74 -18.79 -1.59
N LEU A 194 -3.76 -17.92 -1.64
CA LEU A 194 -4.96 -18.12 -2.46
C LEU A 194 -4.93 -17.33 -3.79
N TRP A 195 -3.77 -16.76 -4.15
CA TRP A 195 -3.64 -16.03 -5.42
C TRP A 195 -3.67 -16.94 -6.66
N ASP A 196 -3.47 -18.24 -6.53
CA ASP A 196 -3.70 -19.22 -7.60
C ASP A 196 -5.17 -19.27 -8.05
N GLY A 197 -6.11 -18.99 -7.13
CA GLY A 197 -7.53 -18.78 -7.39
C GLY A 197 -7.91 -17.33 -7.74
N GLY A 198 -6.96 -16.40 -7.72
CA GLY A 198 -7.21 -14.98 -7.94
C GLY A 198 -8.30 -14.42 -7.03
N LEU A 199 -9.20 -13.60 -7.59
CA LEU A 199 -10.32 -13.04 -6.83
C LEU A 199 -11.25 -14.13 -6.29
N MET A 200 -11.48 -15.20 -7.04
CA MET A 200 -12.36 -16.31 -6.60
C MET A 200 -11.77 -17.06 -5.40
N GLY A 201 -10.44 -17.24 -5.36
CA GLY A 201 -9.77 -17.80 -4.19
C GLY A 201 -10.01 -16.96 -2.94
N ILE A 202 -9.86 -15.64 -3.04
CA ILE A 202 -10.10 -14.70 -1.93
C ILE A 202 -11.57 -14.73 -1.47
N LEU A 203 -12.51 -14.66 -2.40
CA LEU A 203 -13.95 -14.71 -2.09
C LEU A 203 -14.37 -16.05 -1.45
N THR A 204 -13.77 -17.15 -1.90
CA THR A 204 -13.99 -18.48 -1.30
C THR A 204 -13.43 -18.53 0.12
N GLY A 205 -12.22 -18.00 0.34
CA GLY A 205 -11.66 -17.86 1.68
C GLY A 205 -12.59 -17.08 2.61
N PHE A 206 -13.11 -15.94 2.17
CA PHE A 206 -14.07 -15.16 2.96
C PHE A 206 -15.37 -15.90 3.26
N SER A 207 -15.96 -16.57 2.27
CA SER A 207 -17.27 -17.21 2.43
C SER A 207 -17.26 -18.45 3.32
N GLN A 208 -16.11 -19.13 3.43
CA GLN A 208 -16.00 -20.41 4.14
C GLN A 208 -15.24 -20.31 5.46
N ALA A 209 -14.52 -19.21 5.72
CA ALA A 209 -13.78 -19.01 6.96
C ALA A 209 -14.71 -18.87 8.18
N ASP A 210 -14.26 -19.37 9.32
CA ASP A 210 -14.87 -19.12 10.65
C ASP A 210 -14.19 -17.98 11.40
N LEU A 211 -12.96 -17.61 10.98
CA LEU A 211 -12.20 -16.47 11.49
C LEU A 211 -11.48 -15.75 10.35
N ILE A 212 -11.64 -14.43 10.30
CA ILE A 212 -10.82 -13.55 9.45
C ILE A 212 -9.80 -12.83 10.31
N ILE A 213 -8.55 -12.87 9.89
CA ILE A 213 -7.45 -12.08 10.46
C ILE A 213 -7.12 -10.99 9.45
N ALA A 214 -7.58 -9.76 9.71
CA ALA A 214 -7.43 -8.62 8.81
C ALA A 214 -6.24 -7.77 9.28
N LEU A 215 -5.15 -7.74 8.49
CA LEU A 215 -3.89 -7.09 8.82
C LEU A 215 -3.67 -5.84 7.95
N GLY A 216 -3.81 -4.65 8.52
CA GLY A 216 -3.57 -3.39 7.82
C GLY A 216 -4.36 -3.24 6.53
N VAL A 217 -5.62 -3.65 6.53
CA VAL A 217 -6.50 -3.66 5.36
C VAL A 217 -7.78 -2.88 5.62
N ARG A 218 -8.14 -1.99 4.68
CA ARG A 218 -9.39 -1.23 4.75
C ARG A 218 -10.56 -2.04 4.21
N PHE A 219 -11.68 -2.04 4.93
CA PHE A 219 -12.93 -2.65 4.47
C PHE A 219 -13.67 -1.69 3.54
N ASN A 220 -13.12 -1.50 2.33
CA ASN A 220 -13.69 -0.69 1.26
C ASN A 220 -14.58 -1.56 0.34
N TRP A 221 -14.93 -1.01 -0.83
CA TRP A 221 -15.76 -1.68 -1.83
C TRP A 221 -15.18 -3.02 -2.30
N LEU A 222 -13.85 -3.15 -2.39
CA LEU A 222 -13.16 -4.37 -2.81
C LEU A 222 -13.43 -5.54 -1.85
N LEU A 223 -13.55 -5.25 -0.55
CA LEU A 223 -13.89 -6.21 0.49
C LEU A 223 -15.38 -6.14 0.87
N MET A 224 -16.21 -5.62 -0.03
CA MET A 224 -17.66 -5.46 0.16
C MET A 224 -18.01 -4.80 1.51
N PHE A 225 -17.21 -3.81 1.91
CA PHE A 225 -17.36 -3.09 3.19
C PHE A 225 -17.39 -4.01 4.42
N GLY A 226 -16.65 -5.13 4.39
CA GLY A 226 -16.63 -6.13 5.46
C GLY A 226 -17.82 -7.08 5.47
N GLN A 227 -18.70 -7.04 4.46
CA GLN A 227 -19.87 -7.93 4.33
C GLN A 227 -19.54 -9.24 3.60
N ALA A 228 -18.32 -9.39 3.06
CA ALA A 228 -17.91 -10.59 2.33
C ALA A 228 -17.82 -11.85 3.22
N PHE A 229 -17.78 -11.70 4.55
CA PHE A 229 -17.59 -12.78 5.53
C PHE A 229 -18.51 -12.64 6.76
N PRO A 230 -19.84 -12.57 6.59
CA PRO A 230 -20.77 -12.20 7.66
C PRO A 230 -20.79 -13.19 8.84
N GLN A 231 -20.41 -14.44 8.62
CA GLN A 231 -20.46 -15.51 9.62
C GLN A 231 -19.13 -15.69 10.39
N ALA A 232 -18.02 -15.16 9.86
CA ALA A 232 -16.72 -15.31 10.50
C ALA A 232 -16.55 -14.36 11.68
N LYS A 233 -15.80 -14.78 12.71
CA LYS A 233 -15.22 -13.86 13.70
C LYS A 233 -14.15 -13.01 13.04
N LEU A 234 -13.78 -11.90 13.71
CA LEU A 234 -12.84 -10.94 13.15
C LEU A 234 -11.78 -10.52 14.17
N VAL A 235 -10.52 -10.81 13.89
CA VAL A 235 -9.36 -10.14 14.48
C VAL A 235 -8.91 -9.07 13.49
N ARG A 236 -8.93 -7.80 13.90
CA ARG A 236 -8.53 -6.67 13.03
C ARG A 236 -7.33 -5.94 13.63
N VAL A 237 -6.28 -5.80 12.83
CA VAL A 237 -5.06 -5.06 13.19
C VAL A 237 -4.92 -3.88 12.25
N ASP A 238 -4.85 -2.67 12.78
CA ASP A 238 -4.59 -1.47 12.00
C ASP A 238 -3.79 -0.46 12.84
N ILE A 239 -2.98 0.36 12.18
CA ILE A 239 -2.23 1.45 12.84
C ILE A 239 -3.13 2.65 13.12
N ASP A 240 -4.22 2.79 12.36
CA ASP A 240 -5.20 3.86 12.47
C ASP A 240 -6.40 3.38 13.30
N SER A 241 -6.57 3.94 14.50
CA SER A 241 -7.69 3.59 15.38
C SER A 241 -9.07 3.84 14.76
N SER A 242 -9.18 4.75 13.80
CA SER A 242 -10.44 5.03 13.10
C SER A 242 -10.87 3.91 12.14
N GLU A 243 -9.97 3.00 11.79
CA GLU A 243 -10.30 1.83 10.99
C GLU A 243 -10.83 0.67 11.83
N ILE A 244 -10.51 0.62 13.12
CA ILE A 244 -11.09 -0.38 14.01
C ILE A 244 -12.61 -0.15 14.10
N ASP A 245 -13.38 -1.22 13.99
CA ASP A 245 -14.85 -1.24 13.95
C ASP A 245 -15.51 -0.46 12.80
N ARG A 246 -14.72 0.14 11.93
CA ARG A 246 -15.26 0.79 10.74
C ARG A 246 -15.84 -0.24 9.76
N ASN A 247 -17.10 -0.03 9.38
CA ASN A 247 -17.91 -0.87 8.49
C ASN A 247 -18.26 -2.26 9.07
N ARG A 248 -17.50 -2.77 10.02
CA ARG A 248 -17.76 -4.02 10.72
C ARG A 248 -17.03 -4.03 12.06
N THR A 249 -17.75 -4.40 13.11
CA THR A 249 -17.19 -4.58 14.45
C THR A 249 -16.28 -5.79 14.49
N ALA A 250 -15.11 -5.63 15.09
CA ALA A 250 -14.15 -6.70 15.32
C ALA A 250 -14.46 -7.41 16.65
N ASP A 251 -14.27 -8.74 16.69
CA ASP A 251 -14.28 -9.48 17.96
C ASP A 251 -13.06 -9.10 18.80
N VAL A 252 -11.91 -8.87 18.15
CA VAL A 252 -10.71 -8.28 18.75
C VAL A 252 -10.10 -7.26 17.78
N GLY A 253 -10.12 -5.98 18.17
CA GLY A 253 -9.52 -4.88 17.42
C GLY A 253 -8.20 -4.44 18.07
N ILE A 254 -7.10 -4.48 17.33
CA ILE A 254 -5.75 -4.14 17.81
C ILE A 254 -5.25 -2.90 17.05
N VAL A 255 -5.01 -1.81 17.79
CA VAL A 255 -4.33 -0.63 17.23
C VAL A 255 -2.83 -0.80 17.42
N GLY A 256 -2.08 -0.88 16.30
CA GLY A 256 -0.64 -1.06 16.35
C GLY A 256 0.00 -1.29 14.98
N ASP A 257 1.32 -1.20 14.94
CA ASP A 257 2.11 -1.59 13.77
C ASP A 257 1.94 -3.09 13.48
N ALA A 258 1.75 -3.43 12.20
CA ALA A 258 1.46 -4.80 11.80
C ALA A 258 2.61 -5.77 12.17
N GLY A 259 3.87 -5.37 11.96
CA GLY A 259 5.02 -6.20 12.26
C GLY A 259 5.19 -6.44 13.77
N LEU A 260 5.08 -5.40 14.59
CA LEU A 260 5.15 -5.54 16.04
C LEU A 260 3.99 -6.39 16.59
N THR A 261 2.81 -6.27 15.98
CA THR A 261 1.65 -7.07 16.35
C THR A 261 1.82 -8.54 15.94
N LEU A 262 2.29 -8.80 14.71
CA LEU A 262 2.59 -10.16 14.24
C LEU A 262 3.66 -10.84 15.13
N ALA A 263 4.74 -10.13 15.45
CA ALA A 263 5.79 -10.66 16.36
C ALA A 263 5.25 -11.00 17.76
N ALA A 264 4.25 -10.24 18.25
CA ALA A 264 3.61 -10.53 19.54
C ALA A 264 2.64 -11.73 19.44
N LEU A 265 1.83 -11.77 18.35
CA LEU A 265 0.90 -12.88 18.10
C LEU A 265 1.63 -14.21 17.86
N THR A 266 2.70 -14.22 17.09
CA THR A 266 3.52 -15.42 16.83
C THR A 266 3.99 -16.09 18.13
N LYS A 267 4.33 -15.31 19.15
CA LYS A 267 4.73 -15.83 20.47
C LYS A 267 3.57 -16.40 21.29
N ALA A 268 2.33 -16.03 20.95
CA ALA A 268 1.14 -16.38 21.72
C ALA A 268 0.27 -17.46 21.06
N VAL A 269 0.43 -17.67 19.74
CA VAL A 269 -0.34 -18.68 19.01
C VAL A 269 0.37 -20.04 19.00
N GLU A 270 -0.43 -21.09 18.90
CA GLU A 270 0.06 -22.47 18.77
C GLU A 270 0.50 -22.75 17.33
N THR A 271 1.41 -23.70 17.18
CA THR A 271 1.76 -24.25 15.86
C THR A 271 0.63 -25.17 15.40
N LYS A 272 0.11 -24.92 14.19
CA LYS A 272 -0.96 -25.68 13.58
C LYS A 272 -0.67 -25.99 12.11
N ASP A 273 -1.41 -26.96 11.57
CA ASP A 273 -1.41 -27.30 10.15
C ASP A 273 -2.83 -27.13 9.59
N HIS A 274 -2.97 -26.21 8.64
CA HIS A 274 -4.21 -25.97 7.92
C HIS A 274 -4.13 -26.38 6.44
N THR A 275 -3.21 -27.30 6.09
CA THR A 275 -3.03 -27.78 4.71
C THR A 275 -4.32 -28.40 4.15
N ALA A 276 -5.04 -29.18 4.96
CA ALA A 276 -6.33 -29.74 4.56
C ALA A 276 -7.38 -28.65 4.29
N TRP A 277 -7.40 -27.61 5.13
CA TRP A 277 -8.27 -26.44 4.93
C TRP A 277 -7.89 -25.70 3.63
N ARG A 278 -6.59 -25.46 3.39
CA ARG A 278 -6.10 -24.85 2.14
C ARG A 278 -6.52 -25.67 0.90
N ALA A 279 -6.44 -27.01 0.96
CA ALA A 279 -6.84 -27.90 -0.10
C ALA A 279 -8.35 -27.80 -0.40
N SER A 280 -9.20 -27.77 0.65
CA SER A 280 -10.65 -27.64 0.50
C SER A 280 -11.06 -26.32 -0.16
N LEU A 281 -10.33 -25.23 0.10
CA LEU A 281 -10.55 -23.96 -0.59
C LEU A 281 -10.23 -24.08 -2.09
N THR A 282 -9.14 -24.78 -2.45
CA THR A 282 -8.80 -25.02 -3.87
C THR A 282 -9.92 -25.80 -4.57
N GLU A 283 -10.39 -26.88 -3.98
CA GLU A 283 -11.48 -27.66 -4.54
C GLU A 283 -12.76 -26.82 -4.73
N ALA A 284 -13.02 -25.88 -3.84
CA ALA A 284 -14.22 -25.05 -3.88
C ALA A 284 -14.16 -23.95 -4.97
N TYR A 285 -13.00 -23.29 -5.19
CA TYR A 285 -12.91 -22.23 -6.21
C TYR A 285 -12.52 -22.72 -7.60
N LEU A 286 -11.84 -23.88 -7.71
CA LEU A 286 -11.30 -24.37 -8.99
C LEU A 286 -12.37 -24.48 -10.10
N PRO A 287 -13.58 -24.98 -9.86
CA PRO A 287 -14.61 -25.01 -10.90
C PRO A 287 -15.02 -23.62 -11.42
N ALA A 288 -14.96 -22.59 -10.56
CA ALA A 288 -15.33 -21.23 -10.94
C ALA A 288 -14.30 -20.55 -11.85
N ILE A 289 -13.02 -20.95 -11.76
CA ILE A 289 -11.93 -20.37 -12.56
C ILE A 289 -11.51 -21.28 -13.74
N GLN A 290 -12.10 -22.47 -13.87
CA GLN A 290 -11.70 -23.45 -14.90
C GLN A 290 -11.78 -22.86 -16.31
N GLY A 291 -12.82 -22.11 -16.62
CA GLY A 291 -12.96 -21.43 -17.92
C GLY A 291 -11.85 -20.40 -18.21
N GLU A 292 -11.35 -19.70 -17.18
CA GLU A 292 -10.22 -18.79 -17.34
C GLU A 292 -8.91 -19.55 -17.52
N ILE A 293 -8.71 -20.65 -16.79
CA ILE A 293 -7.56 -21.54 -16.97
C ILE A 293 -7.53 -22.06 -18.40
N ASP A 294 -8.64 -22.59 -18.88
CA ASP A 294 -8.77 -23.11 -20.26
C ASP A 294 -8.48 -22.02 -21.30
N ALA A 295 -8.99 -20.79 -21.06
CA ALA A 295 -8.79 -19.67 -21.96
C ALA A 295 -7.32 -19.20 -22.04
N ARG A 296 -6.52 -19.42 -21.01
CA ARG A 296 -5.07 -19.14 -21.03
C ARG A 296 -4.31 -20.07 -21.99
N GLU A 297 -4.72 -21.32 -22.08
CA GLU A 297 -4.07 -22.36 -22.85
C GLU A 297 -4.58 -22.45 -24.30
N ASN A 298 -5.86 -22.24 -24.52
CA ASN A 298 -6.50 -22.46 -25.81
C ASN A 298 -6.52 -21.22 -26.70
N PRO A 299 -6.16 -21.32 -27.99
CA PRO A 299 -6.28 -20.22 -28.94
C PRO A 299 -7.75 -19.88 -29.20
N SER A 300 -8.04 -18.60 -29.36
CA SER A 300 -9.36 -18.07 -29.74
C SER A 300 -9.20 -16.88 -30.70
N ASP A 301 -10.21 -16.62 -31.52
CA ASP A 301 -10.30 -15.44 -32.38
C ASP A 301 -11.64 -14.73 -32.13
N PRO A 302 -11.64 -13.49 -31.58
CA PRO A 302 -10.45 -12.75 -31.15
C PRO A 302 -9.75 -13.42 -29.95
N ILE A 303 -8.46 -13.09 -29.76
CA ILE A 303 -7.66 -13.62 -28.64
C ILE A 303 -8.31 -13.27 -27.29
N HIS A 304 -8.44 -14.27 -26.42
CA HIS A 304 -8.96 -14.04 -25.07
C HIS A 304 -7.96 -13.23 -24.22
N PRO A 305 -8.39 -12.22 -23.41
CA PRO A 305 -7.48 -11.40 -22.62
C PRO A 305 -6.59 -12.19 -21.66
N ALA A 306 -7.10 -13.25 -21.02
CA ALA A 306 -6.29 -14.11 -20.16
C ALA A 306 -5.12 -14.76 -20.91
N ARG A 307 -5.36 -15.22 -22.15
CA ARG A 307 -4.30 -15.78 -23.02
C ARG A 307 -3.29 -14.70 -23.41
N MET A 308 -3.76 -13.52 -23.80
CA MET A 308 -2.89 -12.40 -24.14
C MET A 308 -1.94 -12.08 -22.98
N MET A 309 -2.47 -11.92 -21.74
CA MET A 309 -1.66 -11.63 -20.55
C MET A 309 -0.69 -12.77 -20.23
N THR A 310 -1.11 -14.04 -20.41
CA THR A 310 -0.24 -15.20 -20.24
C THR A 310 0.95 -15.14 -21.22
N ARG A 311 0.71 -14.85 -22.49
CA ARG A 311 1.79 -14.72 -23.48
C ARG A 311 2.71 -13.53 -23.20
N VAL A 312 2.16 -12.41 -22.72
CA VAL A 312 2.98 -11.27 -22.28
C VAL A 312 3.90 -11.69 -21.13
N ARG A 313 3.38 -12.40 -20.12
CA ARG A 313 4.16 -12.88 -18.99
C ARG A 313 5.26 -13.87 -19.41
N GLU A 314 4.97 -14.80 -20.32
CA GLU A 314 5.95 -15.77 -20.86
C GLU A 314 7.13 -15.09 -21.55
N VAL A 315 6.88 -13.96 -22.24
CA VAL A 315 7.93 -13.20 -22.94
C VAL A 315 8.74 -12.31 -22.00
N ILE A 316 8.08 -11.67 -21.06
CA ILE A 316 8.69 -10.67 -20.17
C ILE A 316 9.35 -11.33 -18.94
N GLY A 317 8.76 -12.41 -18.41
CA GLY A 317 9.25 -13.12 -17.22
C GLY A 317 8.73 -12.55 -15.90
N ASP A 318 8.87 -13.32 -14.83
CA ASP A 318 8.35 -12.98 -13.49
C ASP A 318 9.28 -12.05 -12.68
N ASP A 319 10.45 -11.70 -13.21
CA ASP A 319 11.38 -10.72 -12.63
C ASP A 319 11.07 -9.26 -13.06
N ALA A 320 10.06 -9.09 -13.89
CA ALA A 320 9.59 -7.79 -14.34
C ALA A 320 8.67 -7.13 -13.30
N ILE A 321 8.67 -5.79 -13.29
CA ILE A 321 7.69 -5.01 -12.53
C ILE A 321 6.47 -4.78 -13.43
N TYR A 322 5.35 -5.40 -13.08
CA TYR A 322 4.09 -5.23 -13.78
C TYR A 322 3.30 -4.07 -13.17
N VAL A 323 3.02 -3.06 -13.98
CA VAL A 323 2.14 -1.94 -13.59
C VAL A 323 0.80 -2.12 -14.26
N ILE A 324 -0.24 -2.27 -13.46
CA ILE A 324 -1.60 -2.61 -13.90
C ILE A 324 -2.52 -1.43 -13.60
N ASP A 325 -3.25 -1.00 -14.61
CA ASP A 325 -4.28 0.04 -14.47
C ASP A 325 -5.68 -0.57 -14.18
N GLY A 326 -6.74 0.17 -14.42
CA GLY A 326 -8.11 -0.23 -14.16
C GLY A 326 -8.81 -1.03 -15.28
N GLY A 327 -10.08 -1.35 -15.07
CA GLY A 327 -10.95 -2.06 -16.00
C GLY A 327 -10.64 -3.55 -16.13
N ASP A 328 -11.11 -4.16 -17.21
CA ASP A 328 -10.94 -5.59 -17.47
C ASP A 328 -9.46 -5.99 -17.60
N THR A 329 -8.63 -5.09 -18.12
CA THR A 329 -7.16 -5.28 -18.20
C THR A 329 -6.57 -5.49 -16.80
N SER A 330 -7.06 -4.74 -15.82
CA SER A 330 -6.64 -4.89 -14.41
C SER A 330 -6.98 -6.27 -13.85
N TYR A 331 -8.18 -6.76 -14.13
CA TYR A 331 -8.61 -8.09 -13.68
C TYR A 331 -7.71 -9.20 -14.26
N PHE A 332 -7.59 -9.26 -15.58
CA PHE A 332 -6.77 -10.29 -16.23
C PHE A 332 -5.27 -10.15 -15.93
N GLY A 333 -4.77 -8.93 -15.81
CA GLY A 333 -3.38 -8.69 -15.39
C GLY A 333 -3.13 -9.14 -13.96
N ALA A 334 -3.99 -8.78 -13.02
CA ALA A 334 -3.86 -9.14 -11.62
C ALA A 334 -3.92 -10.66 -11.37
N THR A 335 -4.74 -11.39 -12.14
CA THR A 335 -4.87 -12.85 -12.01
C THR A 335 -3.78 -13.64 -12.77
N THR A 336 -3.08 -13.00 -13.72
CA THR A 336 -2.07 -13.66 -14.56
C THR A 336 -0.64 -13.36 -14.13
N PHE A 337 -0.33 -12.09 -13.85
CA PHE A 337 1.01 -11.69 -13.41
C PHE A 337 1.23 -12.09 -11.95
N ARG A 338 2.39 -12.68 -11.65
CA ARG A 338 2.75 -13.11 -10.30
C ARG A 338 3.67 -12.10 -9.65
N ALA A 339 3.42 -11.80 -8.41
CA ALA A 339 4.36 -11.10 -7.56
C ALA A 339 5.24 -12.14 -6.86
N THR A 340 6.51 -12.21 -7.27
CA THR A 340 7.53 -13.06 -6.65
C THR A 340 8.28 -12.31 -5.56
N GLU A 341 8.24 -10.97 -5.63
CA GLU A 341 8.82 -10.07 -4.65
C GLU A 341 7.95 -8.82 -4.46
N LYS A 342 8.18 -8.08 -3.38
CA LYS A 342 7.49 -6.83 -3.07
C LYS A 342 7.65 -5.82 -4.21
N GLY A 343 6.54 -5.30 -4.69
CA GLY A 343 6.53 -4.34 -5.79
C GLY A 343 6.62 -4.96 -7.18
N GLY A 344 6.70 -6.30 -7.31
CA GLY A 344 6.67 -6.99 -8.60
C GLY A 344 5.36 -6.77 -9.36
N VAL A 345 4.26 -6.58 -8.65
CA VAL A 345 2.97 -6.18 -9.24
C VAL A 345 2.46 -4.92 -8.53
N ILE A 346 2.28 -3.85 -9.28
CA ILE A 346 1.76 -2.57 -8.80
C ILE A 346 0.44 -2.28 -9.52
N GLY A 347 -0.65 -2.22 -8.78
CA GLY A 347 -1.99 -1.93 -9.30
C GLY A 347 -2.54 -0.63 -8.73
N ALA A 348 -3.41 0.03 -9.49
CA ALA A 348 -4.19 1.17 -9.01
C ALA A 348 -5.44 0.66 -8.27
N ALA A 349 -5.24 0.09 -7.08
CA ALA A 349 -6.27 -0.67 -6.36
C ALA A 349 -7.43 0.16 -5.78
N GLY A 350 -7.52 1.45 -6.03
CA GLY A 350 -8.57 2.25 -5.42
C GLY A 350 -8.85 3.58 -6.07
N GLY A 351 -8.05 3.99 -7.04
CA GLY A 351 -8.24 5.24 -7.75
C GLY A 351 -8.78 5.03 -9.16
N PRO A 352 -9.90 5.64 -9.52
CA PRO A 352 -10.31 5.61 -10.91
C PRO A 352 -9.28 6.39 -11.76
N VAL A 353 -8.87 5.80 -12.88
CA VAL A 353 -8.12 6.48 -13.95
C VAL A 353 -6.73 7.00 -13.52
N SER A 354 -5.90 6.14 -12.92
CA SER A 354 -4.53 6.51 -12.50
C SER A 354 -3.48 6.34 -13.60
N TYR A 355 -3.82 5.78 -14.74
CA TYR A 355 -2.87 5.39 -15.79
C TYR A 355 -2.06 6.55 -16.37
N THR A 356 -2.58 7.76 -16.35
CA THR A 356 -1.83 8.93 -16.79
C THR A 356 -0.72 9.36 -15.83
N HIS A 357 -0.68 8.80 -14.61
CA HIS A 357 0.24 9.18 -13.53
C HIS A 357 1.11 8.04 -13.02
N LEU A 358 0.86 6.80 -13.48
CA LEU A 358 1.69 5.63 -13.17
C LEU A 358 2.93 5.53 -14.07
N THR A 359 3.42 6.63 -14.61
CA THR A 359 4.70 6.62 -15.30
C THR A 359 5.82 6.33 -14.32
N LEU A 360 6.28 5.08 -14.29
CA LEU A 360 7.56 4.76 -13.68
C LEU A 360 8.66 5.52 -14.46
N PRO A 361 9.56 6.21 -13.76
CA PRO A 361 10.74 6.72 -14.45
C PRO A 361 11.46 5.55 -15.10
N THR A 362 11.73 5.66 -16.38
CA THR A 362 12.38 4.65 -17.24
C THR A 362 13.80 4.23 -16.79
N LYS A 363 14.22 4.58 -15.56
CA LYS A 363 15.50 4.25 -14.95
C LYS A 363 15.36 3.78 -13.50
N CYS A 364 14.47 2.86 -13.21
CA CYS A 364 14.39 2.24 -11.89
C CYS A 364 15.19 0.93 -11.76
N ARG A 365 16.07 0.59 -12.69
CA ARG A 365 17.18 -0.33 -12.43
C ARG A 365 18.42 0.48 -12.02
N ALA A 366 18.51 0.85 -10.76
CA ALA A 366 19.77 1.19 -10.13
C ALA A 366 20.44 -0.13 -9.75
N GLY A 367 21.30 -0.63 -10.60
CA GLY A 367 22.10 -1.80 -10.26
C GLY A 367 22.83 -2.35 -11.46
N GLY A 368 24.07 -1.94 -11.62
CA GLY A 368 25.10 -2.73 -12.26
C GLY A 368 25.17 -2.68 -13.78
N GLY A 369 26.22 -2.13 -14.26
CA GLY A 369 26.67 -2.35 -15.63
C GLY A 369 27.24 -1.10 -16.25
N GLY A 370 28.51 -0.95 -16.01
CA GLY A 370 29.33 0.07 -16.64
C GLY A 370 29.46 -0.10 -18.14
N GLY A 371 29.89 0.96 -18.74
CA GLY A 371 30.80 0.92 -19.85
C GLY A 371 30.17 0.95 -21.21
N GLY A 372 30.55 1.92 -21.96
CA GLY A 372 30.53 1.85 -23.39
C GLY A 372 30.06 3.11 -24.06
N GLY A 373 30.98 3.90 -24.36
CA GLY A 373 31.08 5.06 -25.18
C GLY A 373 30.49 4.94 -26.57
N GLY A 374 30.26 6.03 -27.13
CA GLY A 374 29.80 6.31 -28.47
C GLY A 374 28.97 7.57 -28.49
#